data_aa3b01c45d59f221f2a9ddaa12a97902
#
_entry.id   aa3b01c45d59f221f2a9ddaa12a97902
#
_cell.length_a   1.000
_cell.length_b   1.000
_cell.length_c   1.000
_cell.angle_alpha   90.00
_cell.angle_beta   90.00
_cell.angle_gamma   90.00
#
_symmetry.space_group_name_H-M   'P 1'
#
loop_
_entity.id
_entity.type
_entity.pdbx_description
1 polymer ?
#
loop_
_entity_poly.entity_id
_entity_poly.type
_entity_poly.pdbx_seq_one_letter_code
_entity_poly.pdbx_strand_id
1 'polypeptide(L)'
;MRAEWNPSASLARYNALAIRTPQGWEITEPGKQHLRNLGVTKLSPAAVHVATDLRAELAKLKNDSTRLFVEEAIKCYEAELYRSAIVMSWLAAVDVLHNHVHQNHLAAFNAEAKRVDGRWRDANTTDDLGRMAEADFLDRIVAISVIGKNVKKELKDCLDRRNGCGHPNSLKIGANTVAHHIEILLLNVFELL
;
A
#
# COMPACT_ATOMS: atom_id res chain seq x y z
N MET A 1 -12.22 40.91 17.05
CA MET A 1 -12.98 40.29 15.94
C MET A 1 -11.98 39.51 15.06
N ARG A 2 -12.08 38.21 15.02
CA ARG A 2 -11.30 37.39 14.02
C ARG A 2 -11.98 37.61 12.67
N ALA A 3 -11.26 38.13 11.68
CA ALA A 3 -11.76 38.20 10.32
C ALA A 3 -12.14 36.77 9.88
N GLU A 4 -13.39 36.55 9.51
CA GLU A 4 -13.83 35.29 8.96
C GLU A 4 -13.01 35.00 7.70
N TRP A 5 -12.34 33.86 7.70
CA TRP A 5 -11.58 33.42 6.54
C TRP A 5 -12.54 33.20 5.36
N ASN A 6 -12.38 33.98 4.31
CA ASN A 6 -13.18 33.87 3.10
C ASN A 6 -12.35 33.19 2.02
N PRO A 7 -12.60 31.89 1.74
CA PRO A 7 -11.86 31.12 0.73
C PRO A 7 -11.92 31.78 -0.66
N SER A 8 -13.08 32.34 -1.04
CA SER A 8 -13.27 32.98 -2.35
C SER A 8 -12.39 34.22 -2.53
N ALA A 9 -12.24 35.05 -1.50
CA ALA A 9 -11.37 36.20 -1.53
C ALA A 9 -9.89 35.84 -1.52
N SER A 10 -9.53 34.76 -0.81
CA SER A 10 -8.15 34.25 -0.78
C SER A 10 -7.76 33.68 -2.15
N LEU A 11 -8.62 32.92 -2.80
CA LEU A 11 -8.35 32.32 -4.12
C LEU A 11 -8.33 33.36 -5.25
N ALA A 12 -9.16 34.42 -5.17
CA ALA A 12 -9.09 35.54 -6.10
C ALA A 12 -7.75 36.30 -6.03
N ARG A 13 -7.12 36.36 -4.83
CA ARG A 13 -5.77 36.96 -4.66
C ARG A 13 -4.64 36.15 -5.28
N TYR A 14 -4.85 34.85 -5.48
CA TYR A 14 -3.88 33.91 -6.10
C TYR A 14 -4.17 33.65 -7.59
N ASN A 15 -4.53 34.70 -8.34
CA ASN A 15 -4.73 34.64 -9.82
C ASN A 15 -5.74 33.56 -10.27
N ALA A 16 -6.87 33.44 -9.58
CA ALA A 16 -7.93 32.50 -9.94
C ALA A 16 -7.43 31.05 -10.10
N LEU A 17 -6.62 30.56 -9.17
CA LEU A 17 -6.11 29.18 -9.17
C LEU A 17 -7.23 28.13 -9.02
N ALA A 18 -8.38 28.53 -8.50
CA ALA A 18 -9.59 27.73 -8.44
C ALA A 18 -10.82 28.58 -8.66
N ILE A 19 -11.88 27.98 -9.21
CA ILE A 19 -13.19 28.59 -9.41
C ILE A 19 -14.26 27.83 -8.63
N ARG A 20 -15.30 28.52 -8.21
CA ARG A 20 -16.46 27.91 -7.58
C ARG A 20 -17.50 27.58 -8.65
N THR A 21 -17.92 26.33 -8.71
CA THR A 21 -19.00 25.84 -9.54
C THR A 21 -20.19 25.42 -8.69
N PRO A 22 -21.37 25.16 -9.25
CA PRO A 22 -22.51 24.61 -8.50
C PRO A 22 -22.21 23.27 -7.84
N GLN A 23 -21.21 22.50 -8.36
CA GLN A 23 -20.80 21.19 -7.88
C GLN A 23 -19.67 21.27 -6.83
N GLY A 24 -19.09 22.47 -6.59
CA GLY A 24 -17.99 22.65 -5.64
C GLY A 24 -16.88 23.53 -6.18
N TRP A 25 -15.64 23.27 -5.76
CA TRP A 25 -14.46 23.98 -6.21
C TRP A 25 -13.73 23.20 -7.32
N GLU A 26 -13.39 23.88 -8.42
CA GLU A 26 -12.60 23.33 -9.51
C GLU A 26 -11.27 24.08 -9.64
N ILE A 27 -10.18 23.34 -9.84
CA ILE A 27 -8.85 23.91 -10.07
C ILE A 27 -8.73 24.34 -11.52
N THR A 28 -8.39 25.61 -11.75
CA THR A 28 -8.15 26.16 -13.10
C THR A 28 -6.85 25.65 -13.72
N GLU A 29 -6.62 25.85 -15.03
CA GLU A 29 -5.33 25.52 -15.63
C GLU A 29 -4.14 26.27 -15.01
N PRO A 30 -4.23 27.57 -14.69
CA PRO A 30 -3.20 28.25 -13.87
C PRO A 30 -3.01 27.60 -12.51
N GLY A 31 -4.08 27.13 -11.86
CA GLY A 31 -4.00 26.43 -10.59
C GLY A 31 -3.28 25.09 -10.71
N LYS A 32 -3.56 24.32 -11.76
CA LYS A 32 -2.87 23.06 -12.04
C LYS A 32 -1.39 23.30 -12.33
N GLN A 33 -1.05 24.35 -13.08
CA GLN A 33 0.36 24.73 -13.33
C GLN A 33 1.07 25.15 -12.05
N HIS A 34 0.40 25.90 -11.18
CA HIS A 34 0.94 26.29 -9.88
C HIS A 34 1.23 25.07 -9.00
N LEU A 35 0.33 24.09 -8.95
CA LEU A 35 0.54 22.84 -8.24
C LEU A 35 1.72 22.04 -8.82
N ARG A 36 1.85 21.98 -10.16
CA ARG A 36 3.03 21.37 -10.81
C ARG A 36 4.33 22.02 -10.39
N ASN A 37 4.36 23.35 -10.35
CA ASN A 37 5.54 24.13 -9.94
C ASN A 37 5.89 23.93 -8.44
N LEU A 38 4.90 23.60 -7.62
CA LEU A 38 5.08 23.23 -6.21
C LEU A 38 5.43 21.74 -6.02
N GLY A 39 5.63 20.99 -7.12
CA GLY A 39 5.88 19.55 -7.06
C GLY A 39 4.64 18.69 -6.78
N VAL A 40 3.46 19.28 -6.75
CA VAL A 40 2.18 18.54 -6.66
C VAL A 40 1.81 18.08 -8.06
N THR A 41 2.07 16.82 -8.35
CA THR A 41 1.77 16.22 -9.64
C THR A 41 0.30 15.87 -9.78
N LYS A 42 -0.19 15.87 -11.02
CA LYS A 42 -1.55 15.44 -11.33
C LYS A 42 -1.59 13.91 -11.24
N LEU A 43 -2.07 13.39 -10.14
CA LEU A 43 -2.35 11.96 -10.05
C LEU A 43 -3.35 11.54 -11.14
N SER A 44 -3.10 10.40 -11.77
CA SER A 44 -4.08 9.81 -12.68
C SER A 44 -5.37 9.48 -11.91
N PRO A 45 -6.56 9.41 -12.58
CA PRO A 45 -7.79 8.98 -11.91
C PRO A 45 -7.64 7.64 -11.18
N ALA A 46 -6.91 6.69 -11.76
CA ALA A 46 -6.59 5.40 -11.13
C ALA A 46 -5.76 5.59 -9.86
N ALA A 47 -4.79 6.52 -9.86
CA ALA A 47 -3.97 6.82 -8.70
C ALA A 47 -4.79 7.43 -7.55
N VAL A 48 -5.72 8.33 -7.86
CA VAL A 48 -6.63 8.91 -6.87
C VAL A 48 -7.52 7.83 -6.26
N HIS A 49 -8.04 6.92 -7.09
CA HIS A 49 -8.89 5.81 -6.64
C HIS A 49 -8.14 4.91 -5.67
N VAL A 50 -6.98 4.39 -6.06
CA VAL A 50 -6.15 3.52 -5.24
C VAL A 50 -5.72 4.19 -3.92
N ALA A 51 -5.33 5.45 -3.94
CA ALA A 51 -5.00 6.19 -2.72
C ALA A 51 -6.22 6.36 -1.80
N THR A 52 -7.41 6.51 -2.38
CA THR A 52 -8.67 6.59 -1.63
C THR A 52 -9.01 5.25 -0.99
N ASP A 53 -8.87 4.15 -1.72
CA ASP A 53 -9.12 2.80 -1.22
C ASP A 53 -8.15 2.44 -0.09
N LEU A 54 -6.85 2.72 -0.27
CA LEU A 54 -5.86 2.52 0.81
C LEU A 54 -6.20 3.34 2.07
N ARG A 55 -6.68 4.58 1.93
CA ARG A 55 -7.12 5.37 3.08
C ARG A 55 -8.37 4.81 3.75
N ALA A 56 -9.28 4.22 2.99
CA ALA A 56 -10.43 3.53 3.56
C ALA A 56 -10.00 2.31 4.40
N GLU A 57 -8.97 1.59 3.97
CA GLU A 57 -8.40 0.49 4.74
C GLU A 57 -7.72 0.96 6.04
N LEU A 58 -7.06 2.14 6.04
CA LEU A 58 -6.47 2.71 7.27
C LEU A 58 -7.45 2.76 8.46
N ALA A 59 -8.72 3.04 8.20
CA ALA A 59 -9.74 3.12 9.24
C ALA A 59 -10.06 1.76 9.89
N LYS A 60 -9.79 0.66 9.18
CA LYS A 60 -10.02 -0.73 9.64
C LYS A 60 -8.81 -1.29 10.40
N LEU A 61 -7.62 -0.76 10.14
CA LEU A 61 -6.37 -1.26 10.70
C LEU A 61 -6.27 -0.99 12.20
N LYS A 62 -6.14 -2.05 12.98
CA LYS A 62 -5.93 -1.99 14.44
C LYS A 62 -4.45 -2.02 14.82
N ASN A 63 -3.60 -2.50 13.93
CA ASN A 63 -2.17 -2.63 14.16
C ASN A 63 -1.45 -1.34 13.72
N ASP A 64 -0.72 -0.71 14.65
CA ASP A 64 -0.03 0.55 14.40
C ASP A 64 1.12 0.41 13.40
N SER A 65 1.83 -0.73 13.36
CA SER A 65 2.91 -0.94 12.39
C SER A 65 2.36 -1.05 10.97
N THR A 66 1.30 -1.82 10.77
CA THR A 66 0.61 -1.91 9.46
C THR A 66 0.12 -0.54 8.99
N ARG A 67 -0.47 0.26 9.91
CA ARG A 67 -0.93 1.63 9.61
C ARG A 67 0.20 2.51 9.09
N LEU A 68 1.36 2.48 9.75
CA LEU A 68 2.52 3.27 9.33
C LEU A 68 2.97 2.92 7.91
N PHE A 69 3.09 1.62 7.59
CA PHE A 69 3.46 1.18 6.24
C PHE A 69 2.43 1.59 5.18
N VAL A 70 1.13 1.50 5.47
CA VAL A 70 0.07 1.93 4.55
C VAL A 70 0.12 3.45 4.35
N GLU A 71 0.29 4.25 5.41
CA GLU A 71 0.44 5.70 5.31
C GLU A 71 1.65 6.10 4.48
N GLU A 72 2.78 5.42 4.65
CA GLU A 72 3.99 5.66 3.85
C GLU A 72 3.78 5.27 2.39
N ALA A 73 3.09 4.14 2.11
CA ALA A 73 2.75 3.73 0.76
C ALA A 73 1.91 4.79 0.03
N ILE A 74 0.88 5.33 0.71
CA ILE A 74 0.03 6.40 0.19
C ILE A 74 0.87 7.64 -0.12
N LYS A 75 1.67 8.12 0.84
CA LYS A 75 2.53 9.30 0.67
C LYS A 75 3.52 9.12 -0.50
N CYS A 76 4.15 7.94 -0.60
CA CYS A 76 5.06 7.62 -1.69
C CYS A 76 4.33 7.61 -3.04
N TYR A 77 3.12 7.05 -3.10
CA TYR A 77 2.37 6.99 -4.35
C TYR A 77 1.93 8.38 -4.82
N GLU A 78 1.43 9.21 -3.91
CA GLU A 78 1.04 10.60 -4.19
C GLU A 78 2.21 11.49 -4.59
N ALA A 79 3.41 11.21 -4.06
CA ALA A 79 4.65 11.87 -4.43
C ALA A 79 5.31 11.30 -5.70
N GLU A 80 4.66 10.35 -6.41
CA GLU A 80 5.19 9.63 -7.58
C GLU A 80 6.50 8.86 -7.31
N LEU A 81 6.77 8.54 -6.05
CA LEU A 81 7.87 7.68 -5.62
C LEU A 81 7.47 6.20 -5.80
N TYR A 82 7.26 5.79 -7.04
CA TYR A 82 6.62 4.53 -7.41
C TYR A 82 7.30 3.28 -6.87
N ARG A 83 8.64 3.22 -6.88
CA ARG A 83 9.39 2.10 -6.31
C ARG A 83 9.16 1.98 -4.80
N SER A 84 9.21 3.11 -4.10
CA SER A 84 8.96 3.16 -2.66
C SER A 84 7.52 2.79 -2.32
N ALA A 85 6.55 3.23 -3.12
CA ALA A 85 5.15 2.87 -2.93
C ALA A 85 4.92 1.36 -3.03
N ILE A 86 5.55 0.67 -3.99
CA ILE A 86 5.51 -0.79 -4.11
C ILE A 86 6.14 -1.47 -2.89
N VAL A 87 7.31 -1.00 -2.45
CA VAL A 87 7.99 -1.60 -1.29
C VAL A 87 7.14 -1.43 -0.03
N MET A 88 6.63 -0.23 0.24
CA MET A 88 5.85 0.05 1.46
C MET A 88 4.50 -0.67 1.48
N SER A 89 3.79 -0.73 0.35
CA SER A 89 2.53 -1.47 0.26
C SER A 89 2.74 -2.97 0.44
N TRP A 90 3.84 -3.53 -0.06
CA TRP A 90 4.19 -4.94 0.17
C TRP A 90 4.51 -5.20 1.65
N LEU A 91 5.30 -4.34 2.32
CA LEU A 91 5.60 -4.48 3.74
C LEU A 91 4.31 -4.46 4.58
N ALA A 92 3.38 -3.57 4.26
CA ALA A 92 2.06 -3.55 4.90
C ALA A 92 1.31 -4.88 4.71
N ALA A 93 1.29 -5.43 3.49
CA ALA A 93 0.62 -6.69 3.19
C ALA A 93 1.27 -7.88 3.93
N VAL A 94 2.60 -7.94 3.99
CA VAL A 94 3.31 -8.99 4.75
C VAL A 94 3.01 -8.88 6.24
N ASP A 95 2.96 -7.67 6.79
CA ASP A 95 2.61 -7.46 8.20
C ASP A 95 1.18 -7.93 8.50
N VAL A 96 0.21 -7.65 7.61
CA VAL A 96 -1.15 -8.21 7.72
C VAL A 96 -1.14 -9.74 7.74
N LEU A 97 -0.45 -10.36 6.79
CA LEU A 97 -0.36 -11.82 6.70
C LEU A 97 0.32 -12.43 7.94
N HIS A 98 1.40 -11.82 8.43
CA HIS A 98 2.08 -12.26 9.65
C HIS A 98 1.15 -12.17 10.87
N ASN A 99 0.45 -11.05 11.03
CA ASN A 99 -0.52 -10.87 12.12
C ASN A 99 -1.66 -11.89 12.03
N HIS A 100 -2.22 -12.11 10.83
CA HIS A 100 -3.27 -13.08 10.61
C HIS A 100 -2.83 -14.52 10.96
N VAL A 101 -1.65 -14.92 10.49
CA VAL A 101 -1.07 -16.25 10.80
C VAL A 101 -0.79 -16.39 12.29
N HIS A 102 -0.21 -15.37 12.92
CA HIS A 102 0.11 -15.38 14.33
C HIS A 102 -1.14 -15.53 15.20
N GLN A 103 -2.20 -14.81 14.87
CA GLN A 103 -3.44 -14.81 15.67
C GLN A 103 -4.28 -16.09 15.47
N ASN A 104 -4.31 -16.63 14.24
CA ASN A 104 -5.31 -17.63 13.89
C ASN A 104 -4.71 -19.00 13.49
N HIS A 105 -3.44 -19.06 13.06
CA HIS A 105 -2.88 -20.23 12.39
C HIS A 105 -1.47 -20.61 12.87
N LEU A 106 -0.97 -20.04 13.96
CA LEU A 106 0.45 -20.16 14.37
C LEU A 106 0.89 -21.61 14.57
N ALA A 107 0.05 -22.43 15.24
CA ALA A 107 0.37 -23.84 15.49
C ALA A 107 0.44 -24.66 14.19
N ALA A 108 -0.51 -24.46 13.26
CA ALA A 108 -0.53 -25.12 11.97
C ALA A 108 0.66 -24.67 11.09
N PHE A 109 0.99 -23.38 11.12
CA PHE A 109 2.14 -22.82 10.41
C PHE A 109 3.46 -23.44 10.90
N ASN A 110 3.68 -23.49 12.22
CA ASN A 110 4.88 -24.07 12.79
C ASN A 110 5.01 -25.56 12.44
N ALA A 111 3.91 -26.33 12.51
CA ALA A 111 3.90 -27.73 12.12
C ALA A 111 4.29 -27.92 10.65
N GLU A 112 3.72 -27.13 9.75
CA GLU A 112 4.03 -27.19 8.31
C GLU A 112 5.46 -26.74 8.00
N ALA A 113 5.93 -25.66 8.66
CA ALA A 113 7.29 -25.18 8.51
C ALA A 113 8.33 -26.24 8.94
N LYS A 114 8.10 -26.92 10.08
CA LYS A 114 8.93 -28.06 10.53
C LYS A 114 8.87 -29.26 9.61
N ARG A 115 7.69 -29.55 9.07
CA ARG A 115 7.53 -30.66 8.11
C ARG A 115 8.44 -30.50 6.89
N VAL A 116 8.63 -29.23 6.45
CA VAL A 116 9.45 -28.92 5.26
C VAL A 116 10.92 -28.70 5.59
N ASP A 117 11.20 -27.99 6.69
CA ASP A 117 12.56 -27.81 7.21
C ASP A 117 12.61 -28.21 8.68
N GLY A 118 13.15 -29.38 8.97
CA GLY A 118 13.30 -29.91 10.33
C GLY A 118 14.13 -29.02 11.27
N ARG A 119 14.84 -28.02 10.75
CA ARG A 119 15.60 -27.03 11.52
C ARG A 119 14.76 -25.80 11.93
N TRP A 120 13.52 -25.71 11.44
CA TRP A 120 12.64 -24.60 11.81
C TRP A 120 12.45 -24.55 13.33
N ARG A 121 12.69 -23.37 13.90
CA ARG A 121 12.38 -23.08 15.29
C ARG A 121 11.01 -22.44 15.32
N ASP A 122 10.11 -22.93 16.19
CA ASP A 122 8.76 -22.41 16.29
C ASP A 122 8.74 -20.89 16.42
N ALA A 123 7.92 -20.27 15.61
CA ALA A 123 7.61 -18.87 15.75
C ALA A 123 6.68 -18.68 16.95
N ASN A 124 6.92 -17.67 17.75
CA ASN A 124 6.08 -17.28 18.88
C ASN A 124 5.56 -15.85 18.73
N THR A 125 6.16 -15.07 17.85
CA THR A 125 5.84 -13.67 17.55
C THR A 125 5.72 -13.47 16.04
N THR A 126 5.18 -12.34 15.63
CA THR A 126 5.15 -11.93 14.21
C THR A 126 6.56 -11.75 13.65
N ASP A 127 7.51 -11.23 14.45
CA ASP A 127 8.91 -11.07 14.05
C ASP A 127 9.59 -12.43 13.77
N ASP A 128 9.22 -13.46 14.51
CA ASP A 128 9.73 -14.81 14.26
C ASP A 128 9.32 -15.36 12.90
N LEU A 129 8.16 -14.99 12.38
CA LEU A 129 7.71 -15.36 11.03
C LEU A 129 8.61 -14.73 9.95
N GLY A 130 9.12 -13.52 10.20
CA GLY A 130 10.04 -12.82 9.31
C GLY A 130 11.42 -13.48 9.14
N ARG A 131 11.74 -14.55 9.90
CA ARG A 131 12.95 -15.38 9.68
C ARG A 131 12.87 -16.22 8.42
N MET A 132 11.66 -16.51 7.95
CA MET A 132 11.43 -17.26 6.72
C MET A 132 11.48 -16.31 5.51
N ALA A 133 12.07 -16.76 4.39
CA ALA A 133 11.98 -16.00 3.15
C ALA A 133 10.52 -15.83 2.73
N GLU A 134 10.15 -14.64 2.24
CA GLU A 134 8.76 -14.30 1.92
C GLU A 134 8.13 -15.29 0.91
N ALA A 135 8.90 -15.78 -0.06
CA ALA A 135 8.42 -16.79 -1.01
C ALA A 135 8.07 -18.12 -0.31
N ASP A 136 8.89 -18.57 0.62
CA ASP A 136 8.65 -19.78 1.39
C ASP A 136 7.47 -19.61 2.35
N PHE A 137 7.33 -18.42 2.94
CA PHE A 137 6.19 -18.08 3.78
C PHE A 137 4.88 -18.18 2.98
N LEU A 138 4.82 -17.64 1.77
CA LEU A 138 3.64 -17.80 0.89
C LEU A 138 3.34 -19.27 0.61
N ASP A 139 4.35 -20.11 0.44
CA ASP A 139 4.16 -21.55 0.26
C ASP A 139 3.56 -22.22 1.49
N ARG A 140 4.01 -21.85 2.68
CA ARG A 140 3.49 -22.40 3.96
C ARG A 140 2.03 -22.01 4.18
N ILE A 141 1.67 -20.74 3.98
CA ILE A 141 0.29 -20.29 4.20
C ILE A 141 -0.71 -20.86 3.18
N VAL A 142 -0.25 -21.22 1.98
CA VAL A 142 -1.09 -22.02 1.04
C VAL A 142 -1.27 -23.45 1.54
N ALA A 143 -0.19 -24.08 2.02
CA ALA A 143 -0.26 -25.46 2.50
C ALA A 143 -1.24 -25.66 3.67
N ILE A 144 -1.38 -24.63 4.51
CA ILE A 144 -2.34 -24.61 5.62
C ILE A 144 -3.68 -23.92 5.27
N SER A 145 -3.93 -23.66 4.00
CA SER A 145 -5.20 -23.12 3.46
C SER A 145 -5.57 -21.71 3.96
N VAL A 146 -4.62 -20.88 4.35
CA VAL A 146 -4.85 -19.45 4.67
C VAL A 146 -5.17 -18.68 3.40
N ILE A 147 -4.46 -18.96 2.32
CA ILE A 147 -4.73 -18.41 0.98
C ILE A 147 -4.80 -19.51 -0.07
N GLY A 148 -5.49 -19.24 -1.18
CA GLY A 148 -5.57 -20.16 -2.31
C GLY A 148 -4.33 -20.10 -3.23
N LYS A 149 -4.14 -21.14 -4.06
CA LYS A 149 -3.03 -21.22 -5.02
C LYS A 149 -3.00 -20.07 -6.03
N ASN A 150 -4.17 -19.58 -6.45
CA ASN A 150 -4.27 -18.46 -7.40
C ASN A 150 -3.85 -17.15 -6.73
N VAL A 151 -4.30 -16.91 -5.50
CA VAL A 151 -3.89 -15.75 -4.69
C VAL A 151 -2.37 -15.77 -4.48
N LYS A 152 -1.79 -16.93 -4.13
CA LYS A 152 -0.33 -17.06 -4.03
C LYS A 152 0.40 -16.64 -5.30
N LYS A 153 -0.13 -17.00 -6.49
CA LYS A 153 0.49 -16.62 -7.76
C LYS A 153 0.54 -15.10 -7.91
N GLU A 154 -0.58 -14.42 -7.66
CA GLU A 154 -0.64 -12.95 -7.71
C GLU A 154 0.30 -12.30 -6.68
N LEU A 155 0.33 -12.84 -5.45
CA LEU A 155 1.23 -12.33 -4.41
C LEU A 155 2.71 -12.60 -4.74
N LYS A 156 3.03 -13.70 -5.42
CA LYS A 156 4.40 -13.95 -5.88
C LYS A 156 4.83 -12.94 -6.95
N ASP A 157 3.94 -12.59 -7.89
CA ASP A 157 4.22 -11.55 -8.89
C ASP A 157 4.40 -10.17 -8.21
N CYS A 158 3.65 -9.91 -7.13
CA CYS A 158 3.84 -8.71 -6.31
C CYS A 158 5.20 -8.72 -5.58
N LEU A 159 5.61 -9.86 -5.00
CA LEU A 159 6.91 -10.03 -4.35
C LEU A 159 8.06 -9.83 -5.34
N ASP A 160 7.98 -10.42 -6.54
CA ASP A 160 9.00 -10.28 -7.58
C ASP A 160 9.12 -8.81 -8.02
N ARG A 161 8.01 -8.11 -8.15
CA ARG A 161 7.98 -6.67 -8.45
C ARG A 161 8.62 -5.86 -7.32
N ARG A 162 8.28 -6.15 -6.05
CA ARG A 162 8.90 -5.51 -4.87
C ARG A 162 10.40 -5.74 -4.84
N ASN A 163 10.86 -6.95 -5.10
CA ASN A 163 12.29 -7.29 -5.15
C ASN A 163 13.00 -6.49 -6.26
N GLY A 164 12.38 -6.41 -7.45
CA GLY A 164 12.87 -5.55 -8.52
C GLY A 164 12.92 -4.05 -8.17
N CYS A 165 12.02 -3.57 -7.31
CA CYS A 165 12.03 -2.19 -6.85
C CYS A 165 13.09 -1.92 -5.77
N GLY A 166 13.45 -2.90 -4.97
CA GLY A 166 14.41 -2.79 -3.88
C GLY A 166 15.89 -2.77 -4.30
N HIS A 167 16.18 -3.04 -5.57
CA HIS A 167 17.56 -3.10 -6.07
C HIS A 167 17.80 -2.13 -7.24
N PRO A 168 19.02 -1.57 -7.38
CA PRO A 168 19.40 -0.80 -8.55
C PRO A 168 19.31 -1.64 -9.82
N ASN A 169 18.46 -1.23 -10.76
CA ASN A 169 18.28 -1.90 -12.06
C ASN A 169 17.58 -0.96 -13.06
N SER A 170 17.43 -1.44 -14.31
CA SER A 170 16.79 -0.69 -15.40
C SER A 170 15.25 -0.74 -15.38
N LEU A 171 14.62 -1.40 -14.41
CA LEU A 171 13.17 -1.53 -14.32
C LEU A 171 12.51 -0.15 -14.19
N LYS A 172 11.59 0.15 -15.11
CA LYS A 172 10.77 1.37 -15.09
C LYS A 172 9.40 1.04 -14.51
N ILE A 173 8.99 1.78 -13.51
CA ILE A 173 7.69 1.65 -12.83
C ILE A 173 6.88 2.92 -13.08
N GLY A 174 5.65 2.75 -13.54
CA GLY A 174 4.69 3.85 -13.72
C GLY A 174 3.50 3.73 -12.77
N ALA A 175 2.69 4.79 -12.71
CA ALA A 175 1.52 4.87 -11.83
C ALA A 175 0.56 3.68 -11.93
N ASN A 176 0.25 3.23 -13.16
CA ASN A 176 -0.67 2.10 -13.37
C ASN A 176 -0.12 0.77 -12.84
N THR A 177 1.20 0.57 -12.91
CA THR A 177 1.84 -0.63 -12.36
C THR A 177 1.73 -0.65 -10.83
N VAL A 178 1.89 0.50 -10.20
CA VAL A 178 1.72 0.65 -8.74
C VAL A 178 0.26 0.46 -8.37
N ALA A 179 -0.67 1.09 -9.10
CA ALA A 179 -2.10 0.96 -8.86
C ALA A 179 -2.54 -0.51 -8.88
N HIS A 180 -2.16 -1.24 -9.94
CA HIS A 180 -2.48 -2.66 -10.06
C HIS A 180 -1.83 -3.51 -8.94
N HIS A 181 -0.58 -3.22 -8.57
CA HIS A 181 0.08 -3.91 -7.46
C HIS A 181 -0.70 -3.72 -6.14
N ILE A 182 -1.09 -2.49 -5.84
CA ILE A 182 -1.83 -2.16 -4.62
C ILE A 182 -3.23 -2.78 -4.65
N GLU A 183 -3.93 -2.76 -5.78
CA GLU A 183 -5.24 -3.39 -5.97
C GLU A 183 -5.20 -4.89 -5.64
N ILE A 184 -4.19 -5.61 -6.14
CA ILE A 184 -4.00 -7.03 -5.80
C ILE A 184 -3.89 -7.21 -4.27
N LEU A 185 -3.09 -6.38 -3.61
CA LEU A 185 -2.90 -6.47 -2.16
C LEU A 185 -4.17 -6.14 -1.38
N LEU A 186 -4.91 -5.11 -1.81
CA LEU A 186 -6.20 -4.74 -1.20
C LEU A 186 -7.19 -5.89 -1.24
N LEU A 187 -7.42 -6.46 -2.43
CA LEU A 187 -8.42 -7.50 -2.65
C LEU A 187 -8.06 -8.87 -2.06
N ASN A 188 -6.77 -9.18 -1.90
CA ASN A 188 -6.34 -10.54 -1.55
C ASN A 188 -5.65 -10.65 -0.17
N VAL A 189 -5.30 -9.53 0.45
CA VAL A 189 -4.60 -9.52 1.74
C VAL A 189 -5.34 -8.65 2.76
N PHE A 190 -5.64 -7.40 2.42
CA PHE A 190 -6.28 -6.49 3.38
C PHE A 190 -7.71 -6.89 3.73
N GLU A 191 -8.41 -7.65 2.86
CA GLU A 191 -9.70 -8.25 3.19
C GLU A 191 -9.65 -9.34 4.29
N LEU A 192 -8.44 -9.78 4.69
CA LEU A 192 -8.26 -10.70 5.82
C LEU A 192 -8.38 -10.01 7.19
N LEU A 193 -8.47 -8.68 7.23
CA LEU A 193 -8.60 -7.90 8.45
C LEU A 193 -10.02 -7.98 9.02
#